data_28b8e927d7711807442a8c1106246528
#
_entry.id   28b8e927d7711807442a8c1106246528
#
_cell.length_a   1.000
_cell.length_b   1.000
_cell.length_c   1.000
_cell.angle_alpha   90.00
_cell.angle_beta   90.00
_cell.angle_gamma   90.00
#
_symmetry.space_group_name_H-M   'P 1'
#
loop_
_entity.id
_entity.type
_entity.pdbx_description
1 polymer ?
#
loop_
_entity_poly.entity_id
_entity_poly.type
_entity_poly.pdbx_seq_one_letter_code
_entity_poly.pdbx_strand_id
1 'polypeptide(L)'
;MNDELLNGKARDCVFCKIVSGIIKSDIIKETNGFIAIKDINAVSPLHLLIISKMHYDSIINTDELFDGNELLQLIKEISKEYSLDSGGFRLVVNTGIDGGQTVMHFHVHLMAGRSFSWPPG
;
A
#
# COMPACT_ATOMS: atom_id res chain seq x y z
N MET A 1 1.27 -18.91 -7.08
CA MET A 1 2.19 -18.37 -8.09
C MET A 1 3.60 -18.41 -7.54
N ASN A 2 4.57 -18.75 -8.33
CA ASN A 2 5.96 -18.82 -7.90
C ASN A 2 6.80 -17.77 -8.63
N ASP A 3 8.09 -17.64 -8.24
CA ASP A 3 9.00 -16.62 -8.75
C ASP A 3 9.21 -16.71 -10.27
N GLU A 4 9.14 -17.91 -10.83
CA GLU A 4 9.33 -18.13 -12.27
C GLU A 4 8.23 -17.49 -13.10
N LEU A 5 7.05 -17.25 -12.53
CA LEU A 5 5.93 -16.64 -13.25
C LEU A 5 6.01 -15.11 -13.26
N LEU A 6 6.95 -14.51 -12.53
CA LEU A 6 7.14 -13.08 -12.51
C LEU A 6 8.15 -12.67 -13.58
N ASN A 7 7.89 -11.56 -14.25
CA ASN A 7 8.81 -10.99 -15.23
C ASN A 7 9.82 -10.06 -14.55
N GLY A 8 10.77 -9.50 -15.30
CA GLY A 8 11.91 -8.72 -14.84
C GLY A 8 11.72 -7.89 -13.58
N LYS A 9 11.01 -6.75 -13.68
CA LYS A 9 10.80 -5.85 -12.52
C LYS A 9 10.04 -6.52 -11.39
N ALA A 10 9.01 -7.29 -11.72
CA ALA A 10 8.20 -7.97 -10.72
C ALA A 10 9.02 -9.01 -9.96
N ARG A 11 9.96 -9.68 -10.62
CA ARG A 11 10.79 -10.70 -10.00
C ARG A 11 11.68 -10.15 -8.90
N ASP A 12 12.14 -8.90 -9.05
CA ASP A 12 12.98 -8.23 -8.07
C ASP A 12 12.19 -7.38 -7.07
N CYS A 13 10.87 -7.33 -7.19
CA CYS A 13 10.03 -6.48 -6.40
C CYS A 13 9.46 -7.25 -5.19
N VAL A 14 9.78 -6.77 -3.98
CA VAL A 14 9.28 -7.37 -2.75
C VAL A 14 7.75 -7.36 -2.70
N PHE A 15 7.10 -6.28 -3.16
CA PHE A 15 5.64 -6.19 -3.13
C PHE A 15 4.98 -7.10 -4.16
N CYS A 16 5.57 -7.25 -5.35
CA CYS A 16 5.10 -8.25 -6.31
C CYS A 16 5.17 -9.65 -5.71
N LYS A 17 6.22 -9.94 -4.96
CA LYS A 17 6.37 -11.23 -4.29
C LYS A 17 5.32 -11.44 -3.20
N ILE A 18 4.97 -10.39 -2.47
CA ILE A 18 3.88 -10.44 -1.48
C ILE A 18 2.54 -10.68 -2.18
N VAL A 19 2.26 -9.92 -3.23
CA VAL A 19 1.01 -10.05 -3.99
C VAL A 19 0.85 -11.45 -4.57
N SER A 20 1.93 -12.04 -5.06
CA SER A 20 1.91 -13.39 -5.66
C SER A 20 1.96 -14.52 -4.62
N GLY A 21 2.18 -14.19 -3.34
CA GLY A 21 2.24 -15.18 -2.27
C GLY A 21 3.60 -15.84 -2.08
N ILE A 22 4.63 -15.40 -2.81
CA ILE A 22 6.00 -15.91 -2.63
C ILE A 22 6.53 -15.53 -1.25
N ILE A 23 6.29 -14.26 -0.85
CA ILE A 23 6.61 -13.79 0.51
C ILE A 23 5.30 -13.69 1.27
N LYS A 24 5.23 -14.31 2.44
CA LYS A 24 4.05 -14.25 3.30
C LYS A 24 3.96 -12.92 4.02
N SER A 25 2.75 -12.42 4.20
CA SER A 25 2.47 -11.17 4.90
C SER A 25 1.15 -11.29 5.62
N ASP A 26 0.92 -10.39 6.59
CA ASP A 26 -0.33 -10.35 7.34
C ASP A 26 -1.36 -9.55 6.53
N ILE A 27 -2.15 -10.25 5.74
CA ILE A 27 -3.12 -9.67 4.84
C ILE A 27 -4.38 -9.30 5.61
N ILE A 28 -4.74 -8.02 5.56
CA ILE A 28 -5.92 -7.49 6.23
C ILE A 28 -7.13 -7.54 5.32
N LYS A 29 -6.95 -7.15 4.05
CA LYS A 29 -8.05 -7.06 3.09
C LYS A 29 -7.48 -7.11 1.69
N GLU A 30 -8.31 -7.58 0.77
CA GLU A 30 -7.89 -7.71 -0.64
C GLU A 30 -9.07 -7.36 -1.54
N THR A 31 -8.77 -6.66 -2.64
CA THR A 31 -9.72 -6.37 -3.71
C THR A 31 -9.16 -6.90 -5.03
N ASN A 32 -9.85 -6.65 -6.14
CA ASN A 32 -9.34 -7.07 -7.46
C ASN A 32 -7.99 -6.48 -7.78
N GLY A 33 -7.78 -5.21 -7.45
CA GLY A 33 -6.57 -4.48 -7.83
C GLY A 33 -5.61 -4.16 -6.70
N PHE A 34 -5.98 -4.42 -5.45
CA PHE A 34 -5.18 -3.99 -4.30
C PHE A 34 -5.17 -5.04 -3.19
N ILE A 35 -4.12 -4.98 -2.37
CA ILE A 35 -3.98 -5.80 -1.19
C ILE A 35 -3.53 -4.89 -0.04
N ALA A 36 -4.17 -5.01 1.11
CA ALA A 36 -3.80 -4.27 2.32
C ALA A 36 -3.13 -5.22 3.30
N ILE A 37 -1.94 -4.87 3.75
CA ILE A 37 -1.15 -5.68 4.68
C ILE A 37 -0.70 -4.81 5.86
N LYS A 38 -0.34 -5.44 6.96
CA LYS A 38 0.30 -4.74 8.07
C LYS A 38 1.76 -4.45 7.74
N ASP A 39 2.20 -3.22 8.02
CA ASP A 39 3.61 -2.84 7.88
C ASP A 39 4.39 -3.43 9.05
N ILE A 40 5.44 -4.21 8.75
CA ILE A 40 6.28 -4.83 9.79
C ILE A 40 7.15 -3.80 10.51
N ASN A 41 7.33 -2.62 9.91
CA ASN A 41 8.08 -1.50 10.50
C ASN A 41 7.13 -0.37 10.88
N ALA A 42 6.05 -0.72 11.58
CA ALA A 42 4.99 0.22 11.93
C ALA A 42 5.52 1.43 12.70
N VAL A 43 5.05 2.63 12.31
CA VAL A 43 5.38 3.89 12.97
C VAL A 43 4.17 4.47 13.71
N SER A 44 3.06 3.75 13.76
CA SER A 44 1.86 4.11 14.49
C SER A 44 1.14 2.84 14.95
N PRO A 45 0.21 2.93 15.91
CA PRO A 45 -0.53 1.76 16.39
C PRO A 45 -1.23 0.95 15.31
N LEU A 46 -1.77 1.63 14.29
CA LEU A 46 -2.22 1.00 13.06
C LEU A 46 -1.39 1.55 11.92
N HIS A 47 -0.69 0.70 11.21
CA HIS A 47 0.09 1.09 10.05
C HIS A 47 -0.06 0.01 8.99
N LEU A 48 -0.84 0.32 7.96
CA LEU A 48 -1.09 -0.58 6.85
C LEU A 48 -0.40 -0.08 5.59
N LEU A 49 -0.07 -1.02 4.72
CA LEU A 49 0.35 -0.73 3.35
C LEU A 49 -0.75 -1.22 2.41
N ILE A 50 -1.23 -0.35 1.55
CA ILE A 50 -2.16 -0.71 0.49
C ILE A 50 -1.36 -0.72 -0.80
N ILE A 51 -1.23 -1.90 -1.38
CA ILE A 51 -0.31 -2.19 -2.46
C ILE A 51 -1.11 -2.54 -3.71
N SER A 52 -0.75 -1.96 -4.86
CA SER A 52 -1.38 -2.35 -6.13
C SER A 52 -0.94 -3.77 -6.50
N LYS A 53 -1.87 -4.59 -7.00
CA LYS A 53 -1.53 -5.94 -7.47
C LYS A 53 -0.72 -5.88 -8.76
N MET A 54 -1.07 -4.97 -9.67
CA MET A 54 -0.23 -4.69 -10.83
C MET A 54 0.99 -3.89 -10.40
N HIS A 55 2.12 -4.15 -11.02
CA HIS A 55 3.33 -3.41 -10.74
C HIS A 55 3.31 -2.07 -11.46
N TYR A 56 3.26 -0.99 -10.69
CA TYR A 56 3.54 0.37 -11.14
C TYR A 56 4.70 0.86 -10.29
N ASP A 57 5.72 1.46 -10.89
CA ASP A 57 6.88 1.94 -10.13
C ASP A 57 6.47 3.01 -9.11
N SER A 58 5.52 3.87 -9.47
CA SER A 58 5.01 4.94 -8.59
C SER A 58 3.64 5.39 -9.06
N ILE A 59 3.07 6.38 -8.37
CA ILE A 59 1.79 6.98 -8.76
C ILE A 59 1.86 7.58 -10.16
N ILE A 60 3.02 8.07 -10.58
CA ILE A 60 3.20 8.69 -11.90
C ILE A 60 3.09 7.64 -13.02
N ASN A 61 3.43 6.40 -12.74
CA ASN A 61 3.48 5.32 -13.73
C ASN A 61 2.17 4.55 -13.86
N THR A 62 1.12 4.96 -13.15
CA THR A 62 -0.19 4.32 -13.26
C THR A 62 -0.81 4.61 -14.63
N ASP A 63 -1.68 3.72 -15.07
CA ASP A 63 -2.32 3.79 -16.38
C ASP A 63 -3.85 3.65 -16.23
N GLU A 64 -4.54 3.47 -17.36
CA GLU A 64 -6.00 3.36 -17.38
C GLU A 64 -6.54 2.11 -16.67
N LEU A 65 -5.69 1.12 -16.39
CA LEU A 65 -6.08 -0.07 -15.66
C LEU A 65 -6.05 0.15 -14.15
N PHE A 66 -5.40 1.22 -13.70
CA PHE A 66 -5.37 1.58 -12.28
C PHE A 66 -6.73 2.15 -11.87
N ASP A 67 -7.41 1.46 -10.95
CA ASP A 67 -8.74 1.87 -10.50
C ASP A 67 -8.63 2.68 -9.20
N GLY A 68 -8.56 4.00 -9.33
CA GLY A 68 -8.50 4.90 -8.17
C GLY A 68 -9.76 4.86 -7.32
N ASN A 69 -10.91 4.58 -7.93
CA ASN A 69 -12.17 4.44 -7.20
C ASN A 69 -12.13 3.21 -6.29
N GLU A 70 -11.62 2.10 -6.80
CA GLU A 70 -11.47 0.88 -6.01
C GLU A 70 -10.55 1.11 -4.82
N LEU A 71 -9.43 1.81 -5.03
CA LEU A 71 -8.51 2.19 -3.97
C LEU A 71 -9.20 3.03 -2.90
N LEU A 72 -9.95 4.03 -3.32
CA LEU A 72 -10.68 4.91 -2.40
C LEU A 72 -11.72 4.13 -1.60
N GLN A 73 -12.46 3.24 -2.24
CA GLN A 73 -13.44 2.41 -1.55
C GLN A 73 -12.78 1.48 -0.53
N LEU A 74 -11.62 0.91 -0.86
CA LEU A 74 -10.87 0.07 0.05
C LEU A 74 -10.43 0.85 1.29
N ILE A 75 -9.93 2.08 1.10
CA ILE A 75 -9.55 2.96 2.22
C ILE A 75 -10.75 3.24 3.10
N LYS A 76 -11.90 3.55 2.51
CA LYS A 76 -13.13 3.83 3.26
C LYS A 76 -13.61 2.60 4.05
N GLU A 77 -13.54 1.43 3.47
CA GLU A 77 -13.91 0.18 4.14
C GLU A 77 -12.99 -0.13 5.32
N ILE A 78 -11.68 0.05 5.14
CA ILE A 78 -10.71 -0.13 6.22
C ILE A 78 -10.99 0.87 7.34
N SER A 79 -11.24 2.12 6.99
CA SER A 79 -11.56 3.18 7.94
C SER A 79 -12.78 2.78 8.80
N LYS A 80 -13.78 2.22 8.18
CA LYS A 80 -15.00 1.77 8.87
C LYS A 80 -14.72 0.57 9.78
N GLU A 81 -14.00 -0.42 9.27
CA GLU A 81 -13.71 -1.64 10.03
C GLU A 81 -12.87 -1.37 11.28
N TYR A 82 -11.97 -0.41 11.21
CA TYR A 82 -11.09 -0.04 12.33
C TYR A 82 -11.60 1.16 13.11
N SER A 83 -12.81 1.64 12.81
CA SER A 83 -13.46 2.79 13.49
C SER A 83 -12.58 4.04 13.47
N LEU A 84 -11.98 4.32 12.31
CA LEU A 84 -11.06 5.47 12.13
C LEU A 84 -11.79 6.77 11.83
N ASP A 85 -13.09 6.74 11.64
CA ASP A 85 -13.91 7.91 11.29
C ASP A 85 -13.94 8.95 12.42
N SER A 86 -13.81 8.52 13.67
CA SER A 86 -13.82 9.45 14.83
C SER A 86 -12.43 10.02 15.12
N GLY A 87 -11.38 9.21 15.02
CA GLY A 87 -10.01 9.65 15.31
C GLY A 87 -9.25 10.16 14.11
N GLY A 88 -9.66 9.71 12.94
CA GLY A 88 -8.99 10.05 11.70
C GLY A 88 -7.74 9.22 11.43
N PHE A 89 -7.10 9.50 10.31
CA PHE A 89 -5.89 8.78 9.88
C PHE A 89 -5.12 9.63 8.88
N ARG A 90 -3.90 9.22 8.62
CA ARG A 90 -3.06 9.87 7.60
C ARG A 90 -2.76 8.88 6.48
N LEU A 91 -2.86 9.35 5.24
CA LEU A 91 -2.41 8.61 4.06
C LEU A 91 -1.12 9.25 3.56
N VAL A 92 -0.15 8.41 3.20
CA VAL A 92 1.11 8.88 2.62
C VAL A 92 1.41 8.07 1.37
N VAL A 93 1.69 8.77 0.28
CA VAL A 93 2.16 8.17 -0.97
C VAL A 93 3.49 8.84 -1.30
N ASN A 94 4.58 8.14 -1.06
CA ASN A 94 5.90 8.64 -1.39
C ASN A 94 6.21 8.38 -2.86
N THR A 95 6.70 9.40 -3.56
CA THR A 95 6.96 9.29 -5.00
C THR A 95 8.33 9.88 -5.29
N GLY A 96 9.21 9.08 -5.88
CA GLY A 96 10.54 9.51 -6.29
C GLY A 96 11.48 9.76 -5.13
N ILE A 97 12.66 10.29 -5.47
CA ILE A 97 13.75 10.49 -4.50
C ILE A 97 13.37 11.53 -3.45
N ASP A 98 12.88 12.69 -3.89
CA ASP A 98 12.51 13.75 -2.95
C ASP A 98 11.33 13.40 -2.08
N GLY A 99 10.45 12.51 -2.56
CA GLY A 99 9.34 12.00 -1.78
C GLY A 99 9.72 10.91 -0.79
N GLY A 100 10.95 10.41 -0.85
CA GLY A 100 11.41 9.36 0.04
C GLY A 100 10.92 7.96 -0.31
N GLN A 101 10.59 7.72 -1.57
CA GLN A 101 10.14 6.40 -2.00
C GLN A 101 11.29 5.40 -1.95
N THR A 102 11.12 4.32 -1.17
CA THR A 102 12.17 3.30 -1.00
C THR A 102 11.86 2.01 -1.76
N VAL A 103 10.59 1.69 -1.97
CA VAL A 103 10.18 0.51 -2.76
C VAL A 103 9.51 1.01 -4.02
N MET A 104 10.07 0.64 -5.18
CA MET A 104 9.58 1.09 -6.49
C MET A 104 8.39 0.24 -6.95
N HIS A 105 7.32 0.31 -6.19
CA HIS A 105 6.05 -0.33 -6.46
C HIS A 105 4.98 0.50 -5.74
N PHE A 106 3.96 0.93 -6.46
CA PHE A 106 2.93 1.81 -5.91
C PHE A 106 2.35 1.24 -4.61
N HIS A 107 2.37 2.04 -3.56
CA HIS A 107 1.75 1.70 -2.29
C HIS A 107 1.36 2.95 -1.53
N VAL A 108 0.34 2.81 -0.69
CA VAL A 108 -0.17 3.86 0.18
C VAL A 108 0.03 3.41 1.62
N HIS A 109 0.67 4.27 2.44
CA HIS A 109 0.68 4.07 3.88
C HIS A 109 -0.63 4.60 4.46
N LEU A 110 -1.30 3.80 5.27
CA LEU A 110 -2.42 4.25 6.09
C LEU A 110 -1.99 4.13 7.54
N MET A 111 -1.92 5.26 8.23
CA MET A 111 -1.42 5.33 9.60
C MET A 111 -2.47 5.95 10.51
N ALA A 112 -2.70 5.33 11.66
CA ALA A 112 -3.72 5.77 12.59
C ALA A 112 -3.38 5.37 14.02
N GLY A 113 -4.17 5.85 14.97
CA GLY A 113 -4.06 5.47 16.36
C GLY A 113 -3.24 6.43 17.21
N ARG A 114 -2.73 7.49 16.62
CA ARG A 114 -2.06 8.59 17.32
C ARG A 114 -2.17 9.87 16.51
N SER A 115 -1.83 10.99 17.13
CA SER A 115 -1.76 12.26 16.41
C SER A 115 -0.51 12.32 15.55
N PHE A 116 -0.63 12.95 14.40
CA PHE A 116 0.48 13.23 13.49
C PHE A 116 0.63 14.74 13.38
N SER A 117 1.88 15.19 13.40
CA SER A 117 2.16 16.62 13.40
C SER A 117 2.21 17.18 11.98
N TRP A 118 2.22 18.50 11.91
CA TRP A 118 2.45 19.25 10.67
C TRP A 118 3.61 20.22 10.92
N PRO A 119 4.58 20.35 10.03
CA PRO A 119 4.68 19.71 8.69
C PRO A 119 4.93 18.21 8.75
N PRO A 120 4.59 17.48 7.68
CA PRO A 120 4.61 16.01 7.70
C PRO A 120 6.01 15.38 7.60
N GLY A 121 7.01 16.16 7.37
CA GLY A 121 8.38 15.65 7.23
C GLY A 121 9.42 16.55 7.81
#